data_a9a143405fa81df28dfbf5c095df6d81
#
_entry.id   a9a143405fa81df28dfbf5c095df6d81
#
_cell.length_a   1.000
_cell.length_b   1.000
_cell.length_c   1.000
_cell.angle_alpha   90.00
_cell.angle_beta   90.00
_cell.angle_gamma   90.00
#
_symmetry.space_group_name_H-M   'P 1'
#
loop_
_entity.id
_entity.type
_entity.pdbx_description
1 polymer ?
#
loop_
_entity_poly.entity_id
_entity_poly.type
_entity_poly.pdbx_seq_one_letter_code
_entity_poly.pdbx_strand_id
1 'polypeptide(L)'
;MNILFLGAPGSGKGTQSKNIENKFNIPQISTGDLLRAETASESKMGQELKSIMSSGKFVSDDIVLKLVSKKITSSDCKNGFILDGFPRNLSQATSLDSLLNDLNLSIEYVFLIDLSLIHI
;
A
#
# COMPACT_ATOMS: atom_id res chain seq x y z
N MET A 1 -6.78 -13.43 0.28
CA MET A 1 -7.16 -12.63 -0.91
C MET A 1 -6.30 -11.36 -0.96
N ASN A 2 -5.58 -11.17 -2.05
CA ASN A 2 -4.65 -10.06 -2.19
C ASN A 2 -5.14 -9.15 -3.31
N ILE A 3 -5.34 -7.88 -2.98
CA ILE A 3 -6.03 -6.93 -3.85
C ILE A 3 -5.20 -5.65 -4.01
N LEU A 4 -5.13 -5.14 -5.23
CA LEU A 4 -4.62 -3.79 -5.49
C LEU A 4 -5.80 -2.86 -5.73
N PHE A 5 -5.77 -1.71 -5.09
CA PHE A 5 -6.79 -0.67 -5.25
C PHE A 5 -6.13 0.60 -5.76
N LEU A 6 -6.47 0.99 -6.98
CA LEU A 6 -5.87 2.15 -7.65
C LEU A 6 -6.95 3.17 -7.98
N GLY A 7 -6.62 4.43 -7.87
CA GLY A 7 -7.56 5.49 -8.20
C GLY A 7 -7.15 6.82 -7.56
N ALA A 8 -7.69 7.90 -8.08
CA ALA A 8 -7.42 9.23 -7.56
C ALA A 8 -8.15 9.46 -6.23
N PRO A 9 -7.62 10.31 -5.35
CA PRO A 9 -8.35 10.75 -4.16
C PRO A 9 -9.68 11.36 -4.55
N GLY A 10 -10.74 11.04 -3.79
CA GLY A 10 -12.08 11.56 -4.07
C GLY A 10 -12.87 10.78 -5.10
N SER A 11 -12.35 9.67 -5.61
CA SER A 11 -13.04 8.83 -6.60
C SER A 11 -14.03 7.83 -5.99
N GLY A 12 -14.17 7.81 -4.68
CA GLY A 12 -14.93 6.77 -3.98
C GLY A 12 -14.10 5.55 -3.61
N LYS A 13 -12.81 5.58 -3.91
CA LYS A 13 -11.88 4.47 -3.66
C LYS A 13 -11.86 4.06 -2.19
N GLY A 14 -11.82 5.03 -1.27
CA GLY A 14 -11.79 4.75 0.16
C GLY A 14 -13.02 4.01 0.64
N THR A 15 -14.21 4.39 0.17
CA THR A 15 -15.47 3.75 0.54
C THR A 15 -15.50 2.30 0.03
N GLN A 16 -15.12 2.08 -1.22
CA GLN A 16 -15.11 0.74 -1.80
C GLN A 16 -14.09 -0.17 -1.12
N SER A 17 -12.91 0.35 -0.85
CA SER A 17 -11.87 -0.39 -0.14
C SER A 17 -12.33 -0.80 1.26
N LYS A 18 -13.00 0.10 1.97
CA LYS A 18 -13.54 -0.17 3.31
C LYS A 18 -14.57 -1.28 3.28
N ASN A 19 -15.45 -1.27 2.29
CA ASN A 19 -16.47 -2.31 2.14
C ASN A 19 -15.83 -3.69 1.92
N ILE A 20 -14.79 -3.76 1.09
CA ILE A 20 -14.07 -5.00 0.82
C ILE A 20 -13.33 -5.47 2.07
N GLU A 21 -12.68 -4.56 2.79
CA GLU A 21 -12.00 -4.85 4.04
C GLU A 21 -12.94 -5.51 5.04
N ASN A 22 -14.13 -4.94 5.22
CA ASN A 22 -15.12 -5.47 6.15
C ASN A 22 -15.70 -6.81 5.70
N LYS A 23 -15.94 -6.95 4.40
CA LYS A 23 -16.57 -8.16 3.86
C LYS A 23 -15.64 -9.38 3.92
N PHE A 24 -14.37 -9.19 3.62
CA PHE A 24 -13.41 -10.29 3.55
C PHE A 24 -12.47 -10.37 4.74
N ASN A 25 -12.61 -9.46 5.69
CA ASN A 25 -11.78 -9.42 6.90
C ASN A 25 -10.28 -9.37 6.57
N ILE A 26 -9.91 -8.49 5.65
CA ILE A 26 -8.52 -8.25 5.26
C ILE A 26 -8.20 -6.77 5.47
N PRO A 27 -6.97 -6.44 5.91
CA PRO A 27 -6.62 -5.05 6.17
C PRO A 27 -6.35 -4.27 4.90
N GLN A 28 -6.67 -2.98 4.94
CA GLN A 28 -6.27 -2.02 3.93
C GLN A 28 -4.90 -1.45 4.31
N ILE A 29 -3.99 -1.47 3.37
CA ILE A 29 -2.62 -0.96 3.55
C ILE A 29 -2.42 0.22 2.62
N SER A 30 -2.28 1.40 3.20
CA SER A 30 -1.93 2.61 2.47
C SER A 30 -0.48 2.95 2.76
N THR A 31 0.29 3.32 1.74
CA THR A 31 1.70 3.68 1.92
C THR A 31 1.85 4.90 2.82
N GLY A 32 0.93 5.86 2.73
CA GLY A 32 0.92 7.01 3.63
C GLY A 32 0.76 6.60 5.08
N ASP A 33 -0.13 5.68 5.37
CA ASP A 33 -0.35 5.17 6.73
C ASP A 33 0.86 4.39 7.23
N LEU A 34 1.50 3.61 6.37
CA LEU A 34 2.73 2.89 6.73
C LEU A 34 3.85 3.86 7.11
N LEU A 35 4.02 4.92 6.33
CA LEU A 35 5.03 5.94 6.61
C LEU A 35 4.74 6.66 7.92
N ARG A 36 3.50 7.04 8.17
CA ARG A 36 3.11 7.71 9.41
C ARG A 36 3.32 6.82 10.63
N ALA A 37 2.94 5.55 10.52
CA ALA A 37 3.13 4.61 11.62
C ALA A 37 4.61 4.38 11.93
N GLU A 38 5.45 4.29 10.90
CA GLU A 38 6.89 4.09 11.09
C GLU A 38 7.56 5.33 11.69
N THR A 39 7.17 6.54 11.23
CA THR A 39 7.73 7.77 11.81
C THR A 39 7.29 8.00 13.26
N ALA A 40 6.13 7.48 13.64
CA ALA A 40 5.65 7.55 15.02
C ALA A 40 6.34 6.53 15.92
N SER A 41 7.00 5.51 15.35
CA SER A 41 7.75 4.52 16.12
C SER A 41 9.12 5.09 16.47
N GLU A 42 9.73 4.55 17.53
CA GLU A 42 11.09 4.95 17.93
C GLU A 42 12.16 4.12 17.23
N SER A 43 11.82 3.42 16.16
CA SER A 43 12.76 2.62 15.41
C SER A 43 13.79 3.50 14.69
N LYS A 44 14.92 2.91 14.37
CA LYS A 44 15.97 3.59 13.60
C LYS A 44 15.44 4.04 12.23
N MET A 45 14.67 3.19 11.57
CA MET A 45 14.05 3.52 10.29
C MET A 45 13.04 4.67 10.45
N GLY A 46 12.27 4.68 11.53
CA GLY A 46 11.32 5.76 11.82
C GLY A 46 12.01 7.10 11.99
N GLN A 47 13.16 7.14 12.66
CA GLN A 47 13.94 8.35 12.83
C GLN A 47 14.51 8.86 11.50
N GLU A 48 15.00 7.95 10.66
CA GLU A 48 15.50 8.29 9.33
C GLU A 48 14.37 8.86 8.44
N LEU A 49 13.21 8.23 8.46
CA LEU A 49 12.04 8.69 7.72
C LEU A 49 11.59 10.07 8.17
N LYS A 50 11.54 10.29 9.47
CA LYS A 50 11.16 11.58 10.03
C LYS A 50 12.09 12.69 9.55
N SER A 51 13.40 12.42 9.52
CA SER A 51 14.38 13.35 9.02
C SER A 51 14.18 13.64 7.52
N ILE A 52 13.98 12.62 6.72
CA ILE A 52 13.75 12.75 5.27
C ILE A 52 12.50 13.58 5.00
N MET A 53 11.39 13.27 5.68
CA MET A 53 10.12 13.95 5.49
C MET A 53 10.18 15.40 5.97
N SER A 54 10.88 15.67 7.07
CA SER A 54 11.04 17.03 7.60
C SER A 54 11.85 17.91 6.67
N SER A 55 12.78 17.34 5.91
CA SER A 55 13.61 18.10 4.96
C SER A 55 12.92 18.30 3.61
N GLY A 56 11.70 17.78 3.43
CA GLY A 56 10.95 17.90 2.18
C GLY A 56 11.41 16.98 1.07
N LYS A 57 12.25 16.01 1.39
CA LYS A 57 12.72 15.02 0.42
C LYS A 57 11.69 13.91 0.24
N PHE A 58 11.72 13.27 -0.92
CA PHE A 58 10.88 12.10 -1.18
C PHE A 58 11.46 10.87 -0.49
N VAL A 59 10.56 10.02 -0.01
CA VAL A 59 10.94 8.71 0.50
C VAL A 59 11.24 7.80 -0.69
N SER A 60 12.34 7.08 -0.64
CA SER A 60 12.74 6.20 -1.74
C SER A 60 11.79 5.01 -1.87
N ASP A 61 11.67 4.48 -3.10
CA ASP A 61 10.86 3.29 -3.37
C ASP A 61 11.34 2.08 -2.56
N ASP A 62 12.64 1.97 -2.31
CA ASP A 62 13.20 0.88 -1.52
C ASP A 62 12.67 0.88 -0.08
N ILE A 63 12.56 2.06 0.53
CA ILE A 63 12.03 2.18 1.89
C ILE A 63 10.54 1.82 1.90
N VAL A 64 9.78 2.33 0.93
CA VAL A 64 8.36 2.03 0.80
C VAL A 64 8.15 0.52 0.65
N LEU A 65 8.94 -0.11 -0.21
CA LEU A 65 8.86 -1.55 -0.45
C LEU A 65 9.17 -2.35 0.81
N LYS A 66 10.16 -1.93 1.60
CA LYS A 66 10.48 -2.58 2.88
C LYS A 66 9.31 -2.50 3.86
N LEU A 67 8.65 -1.37 3.94
CA LEU A 67 7.49 -1.19 4.82
C LEU A 67 6.31 -2.05 4.35
N VAL A 68 6.07 -2.10 3.05
CA VAL A 68 5.03 -2.95 2.48
C VAL A 68 5.33 -4.42 2.79
N SER A 69 6.57 -4.86 2.57
CA SER A 69 6.99 -6.24 2.86
C SER A 69 6.76 -6.60 4.32
N LYS A 70 7.17 -5.72 5.23
CA LYS A 70 6.99 -5.92 6.67
C LYS A 70 5.51 -6.07 7.03
N LYS A 71 4.65 -5.26 6.44
CA LYS A 71 3.22 -5.29 6.74
C LYS A 71 2.54 -6.53 6.18
N ILE A 72 2.77 -6.87 4.91
CA ILE A 72 2.09 -8.01 4.30
C ILE A 72 2.53 -9.36 4.85
N THR A 73 3.70 -9.41 5.48
CA THR A 73 4.17 -10.62 6.17
C THR A 73 3.75 -10.69 7.63
N SER A 74 3.06 -9.66 8.13
CA SER A 74 2.57 -9.65 9.51
C SER A 74 1.35 -10.55 9.66
N SER A 75 1.03 -10.90 10.91
CA SER A 75 -0.13 -11.73 11.21
C SER A 75 -1.46 -11.08 10.82
N ASP A 76 -1.51 -9.73 10.75
CA ASP A 76 -2.70 -9.01 10.35
C ASP A 76 -3.11 -9.31 8.90
N CYS A 77 -2.16 -9.69 8.07
CA CYS A 77 -2.37 -10.00 6.66
C CYS A 77 -2.52 -11.50 6.39
N LYS A 78 -2.81 -12.28 7.40
CA LYS A 78 -2.94 -13.73 7.29
C LYS A 78 -3.97 -14.15 6.24
N ASN A 79 -5.08 -13.44 6.15
CA ASN A 79 -6.16 -13.73 5.20
C ASN A 79 -6.00 -13.01 3.86
N GLY A 80 -4.99 -12.17 3.75
CA GLY A 80 -4.74 -11.34 2.59
C GLY A 80 -4.67 -9.87 2.94
N PHE A 81 -4.68 -9.01 1.93
CA PHE A 81 -4.54 -7.58 2.13
C PHE A 81 -5.09 -6.80 0.95
N ILE A 82 -5.32 -5.51 1.16
CA ILE A 82 -5.63 -4.54 0.12
C ILE A 82 -4.50 -3.52 0.11
N LEU A 83 -3.79 -3.40 -1.01
CA LEU A 83 -2.80 -2.34 -1.19
C LEU A 83 -3.48 -1.15 -1.86
N ASP A 84 -3.42 0.00 -1.22
CA ASP A 84 -4.04 1.23 -1.68
C ASP A 84 -2.97 2.27 -1.98
N GLY A 85 -2.96 2.75 -3.23
CA GLY A 85 -2.03 3.78 -3.66
C GLY A 85 -0.61 3.29 -3.96
N PHE A 86 -0.41 1.99 -4.08
CA PHE A 86 0.85 1.38 -4.44
C PHE A 86 0.56 0.12 -5.26
N PRO A 87 1.24 -0.14 -6.37
CA PRO A 87 2.29 0.69 -6.98
C PRO A 87 1.74 1.93 -7.71
N ARG A 88 2.58 2.95 -7.86
CA ARG A 88 2.22 4.19 -8.56
C ARG A 88 2.94 4.38 -9.88
N ASN A 89 3.95 3.57 -10.14
CA ASN A 89 4.71 3.60 -11.38
C ASN A 89 5.21 2.21 -11.72
N LEU A 90 5.78 2.07 -12.91
CA LEU A 90 6.24 0.77 -13.40
C LEU A 90 7.36 0.19 -12.54
N SER A 91 8.27 1.02 -12.08
CA SER A 91 9.38 0.58 -11.22
C SER A 91 8.87 -0.06 -9.94
N GLN A 92 7.91 0.60 -9.29
CA GLN A 92 7.28 0.06 -8.08
C GLN A 92 6.51 -1.22 -8.37
N ALA A 93 5.82 -1.28 -9.50
CA ALA A 93 5.06 -2.47 -9.89
C ALA A 93 5.99 -3.68 -10.11
N THR A 94 7.12 -3.47 -10.76
CA THR A 94 8.11 -4.52 -10.98
C THR A 94 8.71 -5.01 -9.66
N SER A 95 9.04 -4.09 -8.76
CA SER A 95 9.59 -4.43 -7.44
C SER A 95 8.58 -5.17 -6.59
N LEU A 96 7.31 -4.76 -6.63
CA LEU A 96 6.24 -5.46 -5.92
C LEU A 96 6.05 -6.87 -6.44
N ASP A 97 6.05 -7.04 -7.76
CA ASP A 97 5.90 -8.36 -8.39
C ASP A 97 7.01 -9.30 -7.94
N SER A 98 8.26 -8.84 -7.92
CA SER A 98 9.40 -9.62 -7.43
C SER A 98 9.24 -10.00 -5.96
N LEU A 99 8.80 -9.05 -5.14
CA LEU A 99 8.58 -9.30 -3.70
C LEU A 99 7.50 -10.37 -3.50
N LEU A 100 6.39 -10.26 -4.21
CA LEU A 100 5.29 -11.22 -4.07
C LEU A 100 5.71 -12.62 -4.53
N ASN A 101 6.48 -12.71 -5.60
CA ASN A 101 7.03 -13.98 -6.06
C ASN A 101 7.93 -14.62 -5.00
N ASP A 102 8.79 -13.84 -4.38
CA ASP A 102 9.68 -14.31 -3.31
C ASP A 102 8.91 -14.84 -2.10
N LEU A 103 7.73 -14.27 -1.85
CA LEU A 103 6.88 -14.65 -0.73
C LEU A 103 5.84 -15.72 -1.10
N ASN A 104 5.82 -16.19 -2.35
CA ASN A 104 4.81 -17.10 -2.89
C ASN A 104 3.40 -16.53 -2.77
N LEU A 105 3.27 -15.23 -2.96
CA LEU A 105 1.99 -14.55 -2.97
C LEU A 105 1.67 -14.05 -4.38
N SER A 106 0.40 -13.85 -4.67
CA SER A 106 -0.05 -13.29 -5.93
C SER A 106 -1.18 -12.31 -5.70
N ILE A 107 -1.29 -11.33 -6.59
CA ILE A 107 -2.42 -10.41 -6.61
C ILE A 107 -3.55 -11.09 -7.37
N GLU A 108 -4.71 -11.20 -6.74
CA GLU A 108 -5.87 -11.87 -7.32
C GLU A 108 -6.80 -10.91 -8.02
N TYR A 109 -6.88 -9.66 -7.55
CA TYR A 109 -7.77 -8.65 -8.10
C TYR A 109 -7.09 -7.29 -8.14
N VAL A 110 -7.33 -6.56 -9.22
CA VAL A 110 -6.91 -5.16 -9.36
C VAL A 110 -8.16 -4.34 -9.62
N PHE A 111 -8.45 -3.38 -8.75
CA PHE A 111 -9.57 -2.46 -8.91
C PHE A 111 -9.03 -1.08 -9.28
N LEU A 112 -9.47 -0.55 -10.41
CA LEU A 112 -9.14 0.80 -10.83
C LEU A 112 -10.43 1.62 -10.82
N ILE A 113 -10.43 2.66 -10.00
CA ILE A 113 -11.56 3.59 -9.95
C ILE A 113 -11.14 4.87 -10.66
N ASP A 114 -11.81 5.18 -11.75
CA ASP A 114 -11.50 6.30 -12.60
C ASP A 114 -12.70 7.24 -12.68
N LEU A 115 -12.51 8.48 -12.24
CA LEU A 115 -13.56 9.49 -12.26
C LEU A 115 -14.04 9.82 -13.67
N SER A 116 -13.20 9.65 -14.67
CA SER A 116 -13.56 9.94 -16.06
C SER A 116 -14.72 9.07 -16.55
N LEU A 117 -14.89 7.89 -15.97
CA LEU A 117 -15.99 6.99 -16.31
C LEU A 117 -17.34 7.46 -15.77
N ILE A 118 -17.33 8.34 -14.78
CA ILE A 118 -18.56 8.82 -14.13
C ILE A 118 -19.23 9.91 -14.95
N HIS A 119 -18.47 10.57 -15.81
CA HIS A 119 -18.95 11.69 -16.61
C HIS A 119 -19.54 11.28 -17.98
N ILE A 120 -19.52 10.00 -18.24
CA ILE A 120 -20.09 9.43 -19.46
C ILE A 120 -21.52 8.96 -19.20
#